data_8c734e5dfc6d8a9fa90cdc5ae49ee893
#
_entry.id   8c734e5dfc6d8a9fa90cdc5ae49ee893
#
_cell.length_a   1.000
_cell.length_b   1.000
_cell.length_c   1.000
_cell.angle_alpha   90.00
_cell.angle_beta   90.00
_cell.angle_gamma   90.00
#
_symmetry.space_group_name_H-M   'P 1'
#
loop_
_entity.id
_entity.type
_entity.pdbx_description
1 polymer ?
#
loop_
_entity_poly.entity_id
_entity_poly.type
_entity_poly.pdbx_seq_one_letter_code
_entity_poly.pdbx_strand_id
1 'polypeptide(L)'
;MYKVLMVDDDPLILADNRTYFTAKGYEVICAGTAEAAEEIILSNALDCVVLDVDLPDMSGFALCEKIRLKTGLPIVFLSGYTEEENRVRGLLLGGDDYVCKPYSLKELELRVQARIRSGRAAEPPKTLVYGSLSICPASCSADYENRTVVFSSYEFDVLYFLARHPGEIFTPEQIYDSVWKAPINKGQKSLQVIMGRIRKKLYELCPECDYIQTKRYKGYLFVSDGKPAT
;
A
#
# COMPACT_ATOMS: atom_id res chain seq x y z
N MET A 1 2.36 -20.84 2.67
CA MET A 1 2.19 -20.67 1.21
C MET A 1 1.47 -19.35 1.03
N TYR A 2 1.92 -18.48 0.13
CA TYR A 2 1.27 -17.19 -0.11
C TYR A 2 0.15 -17.37 -1.13
N LYS A 3 -1.00 -16.67 -0.88
CA LYS A 3 -2.16 -16.68 -1.76
C LYS A 3 -2.27 -15.36 -2.52
N VAL A 4 -2.17 -15.40 -3.84
CA VAL A 4 -2.15 -14.22 -4.72
C VAL A 4 -3.32 -14.28 -5.68
N LEU A 5 -4.07 -13.17 -5.79
CA LEU A 5 -5.08 -12.97 -6.82
C LEU A 5 -4.44 -12.28 -8.03
N MET A 6 -4.61 -12.87 -9.22
CA MET A 6 -4.24 -12.30 -10.51
C MET A 6 -5.51 -11.85 -11.25
N VAL A 7 -5.55 -10.57 -11.60
CA VAL A 7 -6.72 -9.97 -12.29
C VAL A 7 -6.26 -9.38 -13.60
N ASP A 8 -6.72 -9.94 -14.71
CA ASP A 8 -6.42 -9.51 -16.07
C ASP A 8 -7.50 -10.07 -17.00
N ASP A 9 -7.95 -9.34 -18.00
CA ASP A 9 -8.97 -9.82 -18.95
C ASP A 9 -8.40 -10.75 -20.03
N ASP A 10 -7.07 -10.76 -20.20
CA ASP A 10 -6.39 -11.68 -21.12
C ASP A 10 -6.15 -13.05 -20.46
N PRO A 11 -6.84 -14.12 -20.94
CA PRO A 11 -6.67 -15.46 -20.37
C PRO A 11 -5.28 -16.04 -20.57
N LEU A 12 -4.51 -15.59 -21.57
CA LEU A 12 -3.13 -16.04 -21.78
C LEU A 12 -2.20 -15.47 -20.71
N ILE A 13 -2.35 -14.18 -20.40
CA ILE A 13 -1.60 -13.53 -19.32
C ILE A 13 -1.90 -14.19 -17.98
N LEU A 14 -3.17 -14.48 -17.69
CA LEU A 14 -3.56 -15.20 -16.47
C LEU A 14 -2.95 -16.61 -16.43
N ALA A 15 -2.95 -17.34 -17.54
CA ALA A 15 -2.40 -18.70 -17.60
C ALA A 15 -0.87 -18.70 -17.36
N ASP A 16 -0.14 -17.78 -17.99
CA ASP A 16 1.32 -17.64 -17.84
C ASP A 16 1.69 -17.25 -16.41
N ASN A 17 1.04 -16.23 -15.86
CA ASN A 17 1.24 -15.80 -14.48
C ASN A 17 0.92 -16.92 -13.50
N ARG A 18 -0.22 -17.60 -13.67
CA ARG A 18 -0.63 -18.73 -12.81
C ARG A 18 0.42 -19.85 -12.84
N THR A 19 0.85 -20.26 -14.03
CA THR A 19 1.85 -21.32 -14.21
C THR A 19 3.15 -21.00 -13.51
N TYR A 20 3.66 -19.78 -13.74
CA TYR A 20 4.91 -19.32 -13.15
C TYR A 20 4.82 -19.24 -11.61
N PHE A 21 3.80 -18.57 -11.07
CA PHE A 21 3.68 -18.35 -9.62
C PHE A 21 3.38 -19.66 -8.88
N THR A 22 2.58 -20.56 -9.47
CA THR A 22 2.34 -21.89 -8.89
C THR A 22 3.63 -22.71 -8.82
N ALA A 23 4.46 -22.67 -9.84
CA ALA A 23 5.78 -23.32 -9.84
C ALA A 23 6.74 -22.71 -8.78
N LYS A 24 6.50 -21.48 -8.33
CA LYS A 24 7.22 -20.82 -7.23
C LYS A 24 6.61 -21.06 -5.84
N GLY A 25 5.57 -21.87 -5.74
CA GLY A 25 4.95 -22.24 -4.48
C GLY A 25 3.88 -21.27 -3.96
N TYR A 26 3.30 -20.45 -4.85
CA TYR A 26 2.15 -19.62 -4.53
C TYR A 26 0.83 -20.37 -4.79
N GLU A 27 -0.18 -20.07 -4.00
CA GLU A 27 -1.57 -20.37 -4.33
C GLU A 27 -2.10 -19.21 -5.18
N VAL A 28 -2.53 -19.50 -6.42
CA VAL A 28 -2.96 -18.48 -7.37
C VAL A 28 -4.43 -18.61 -7.69
N ILE A 29 -5.19 -17.54 -7.43
CA ILE A 29 -6.57 -17.38 -7.88
C ILE A 29 -6.54 -16.41 -9.07
N CYS A 30 -7.41 -16.61 -10.05
CA CYS A 30 -7.51 -15.73 -11.23
C CYS A 30 -8.92 -15.17 -11.36
N ALA A 31 -9.02 -13.91 -11.81
CA ALA A 31 -10.27 -13.25 -12.17
C ALA A 31 -10.08 -12.49 -13.48
N GLY A 32 -11.07 -12.53 -14.36
CA GLY A 32 -11.08 -11.82 -15.66
C GLY A 32 -11.82 -10.49 -15.63
N THR A 33 -12.42 -10.11 -14.49
CA THR A 33 -13.22 -8.90 -14.32
C THR A 33 -13.03 -8.30 -12.94
N ALA A 34 -13.31 -7.02 -12.80
CA ALA A 34 -13.25 -6.32 -11.52
C ALA A 34 -14.32 -6.82 -10.53
N GLU A 35 -15.52 -7.17 -11.02
CA GLU A 35 -16.60 -7.71 -10.18
C GLU A 35 -16.20 -9.05 -9.56
N ALA A 36 -15.68 -9.99 -10.36
CA ALA A 36 -15.20 -11.27 -9.87
C ALA A 36 -14.03 -11.10 -8.90
N ALA A 37 -13.12 -10.15 -9.18
CA ALA A 37 -12.00 -9.83 -8.30
C ALA A 37 -12.48 -9.29 -6.94
N GLU A 38 -13.47 -8.39 -6.91
CA GLU A 38 -14.03 -7.87 -5.66
C GLU A 38 -14.64 -8.96 -4.79
N GLU A 39 -15.43 -9.87 -5.37
CA GLU A 39 -16.01 -11.01 -4.65
C GLU A 39 -14.92 -11.91 -4.04
N ILE A 40 -13.88 -12.21 -4.81
CA ILE A 40 -12.76 -13.03 -4.35
C ILE A 40 -12.00 -12.32 -3.20
N ILE A 41 -11.74 -11.03 -3.31
CA ILE A 41 -11.05 -10.24 -2.29
C ILE A 41 -11.83 -10.24 -0.98
N LEU A 42 -13.15 -10.14 -1.04
CA LEU A 42 -14.01 -10.09 0.15
C LEU A 42 -14.22 -11.46 0.81
N SER A 43 -14.09 -12.54 0.06
CA SER A 43 -14.36 -13.91 0.52
C SER A 43 -13.11 -14.72 0.85
N ASN A 44 -11.90 -14.22 0.56
CA ASN A 44 -10.65 -14.95 0.75
C ASN A 44 -9.62 -14.15 1.55
N ALA A 45 -8.83 -14.88 2.35
CA ALA A 45 -7.62 -14.34 2.94
C ALA A 45 -6.50 -14.35 1.89
N LEU A 46 -6.26 -13.21 1.26
CA LEU A 46 -5.22 -13.01 0.25
C LEU A 46 -3.99 -12.34 0.86
N ASP A 47 -2.82 -12.59 0.28
CA ASP A 47 -1.55 -11.94 0.67
C ASP A 47 -1.19 -10.78 -0.28
N CYS A 48 -1.66 -10.81 -1.53
CA CYS A 48 -1.44 -9.75 -2.52
C CYS A 48 -2.44 -9.87 -3.67
N VAL A 49 -2.74 -8.74 -4.33
CA VAL A 49 -3.46 -8.67 -5.60
C VAL A 49 -2.53 -8.12 -6.67
N VAL A 50 -2.46 -8.78 -7.81
CA VAL A 50 -1.90 -8.26 -9.06
C VAL A 50 -3.08 -7.86 -9.93
N LEU A 51 -3.18 -6.58 -10.27
CA LEU A 51 -4.39 -5.98 -10.82
C LEU A 51 -4.10 -5.24 -12.12
N ASP A 52 -4.68 -5.69 -13.21
CA ASP A 52 -4.67 -4.92 -14.45
C ASP A 52 -5.48 -3.63 -14.30
N VAL A 53 -4.97 -2.56 -14.89
CA VAL A 53 -5.66 -1.25 -14.95
C VAL A 53 -6.82 -1.29 -15.93
N ASP A 54 -6.67 -1.99 -17.05
CA ASP A 54 -7.63 -1.99 -18.15
C ASP A 54 -8.50 -3.26 -18.10
N LEU A 55 -9.54 -3.26 -17.27
CA LEU A 55 -10.52 -4.35 -17.19
C LEU A 55 -11.80 -3.97 -17.93
N PRO A 56 -12.56 -4.97 -18.44
CA PRO A 56 -13.69 -4.73 -19.35
C PRO A 56 -14.91 -4.08 -18.68
N ASP A 57 -15.09 -4.30 -17.38
CA ASP A 57 -16.26 -3.87 -16.61
C ASP A 57 -16.00 -2.63 -15.76
N MET A 58 -14.78 -2.46 -15.26
CA MET A 58 -14.38 -1.33 -14.43
C MET A 58 -12.86 -1.15 -14.48
N SER A 59 -12.38 0.09 -14.47
CA SER A 59 -10.93 0.28 -14.38
C SER A 59 -10.36 -0.28 -13.07
N GLY A 60 -9.18 -0.93 -13.13
CA GLY A 60 -8.50 -1.44 -11.94
C GLY A 60 -8.24 -0.37 -10.89
N PHE A 61 -8.10 0.90 -11.29
CA PHE A 61 -8.01 2.02 -10.35
C PHE A 61 -9.29 2.22 -9.54
N ALA A 62 -10.45 2.16 -10.19
CA ALA A 62 -11.74 2.29 -9.51
C ALA A 62 -12.00 1.11 -8.57
N LEU A 63 -11.63 -0.11 -8.97
CA LEU A 63 -11.65 -1.27 -8.08
C LEU A 63 -10.74 -1.06 -6.88
N CYS A 64 -9.51 -0.57 -7.08
CA CYS A 64 -8.59 -0.27 -6.00
C CYS A 64 -9.18 0.70 -4.99
N GLU A 65 -9.75 1.82 -5.42
CA GLU A 65 -10.42 2.79 -4.53
C GLU A 65 -11.51 2.12 -3.69
N LYS A 66 -12.33 1.28 -4.32
CA LYS A 66 -13.45 0.59 -3.68
C LYS A 66 -13.00 -0.39 -2.59
N ILE A 67 -11.96 -1.19 -2.87
CA ILE A 67 -11.45 -2.17 -1.91
C ILE A 67 -10.58 -1.53 -0.81
N ARG A 68 -9.97 -0.38 -1.05
CA ARG A 68 -9.20 0.37 -0.04
C ARG A 68 -10.03 0.91 1.11
N LEU A 69 -11.33 1.04 0.94
CA LEU A 69 -12.27 1.35 2.02
C LEU A 69 -12.45 0.17 3.00
N LYS A 70 -12.09 -1.06 2.58
CA LYS A 70 -12.36 -2.31 3.31
C LYS A 70 -11.10 -3.04 3.76
N THR A 71 -9.96 -2.86 3.07
CA THR A 71 -8.75 -3.64 3.32
C THR A 71 -7.46 -2.90 2.96
N GLY A 72 -6.39 -3.16 3.73
CA GLY A 72 -5.01 -2.77 3.42
C GLY A 72 -4.23 -3.79 2.58
N LEU A 73 -4.92 -4.77 1.96
CA LEU A 73 -4.31 -5.82 1.14
C LEU A 73 -3.36 -5.22 0.07
N PRO A 74 -2.11 -5.69 -0.05
CA PRO A 74 -1.17 -5.20 -1.06
C PRO A 74 -1.69 -5.35 -2.48
N ILE A 75 -1.59 -4.27 -3.29
CA ILE A 75 -2.01 -4.24 -4.69
C ILE A 75 -0.84 -3.82 -5.56
N VAL A 76 -0.46 -4.67 -6.52
CA VAL A 76 0.51 -4.41 -7.58
C VAL A 76 -0.25 -4.19 -8.88
N PHE A 77 -0.22 -2.99 -9.42
CA PHE A 77 -0.84 -2.72 -10.72
C PHE A 77 -0.02 -3.25 -11.88
N LEU A 78 -0.70 -3.80 -12.89
CA LEU A 78 -0.17 -4.03 -14.23
C LEU A 78 -0.78 -3.03 -15.20
N SER A 79 0.01 -2.46 -16.13
CA SER A 79 -0.54 -1.53 -17.12
C SER A 79 0.33 -1.44 -18.36
N GLY A 80 -0.33 -1.28 -19.51
CA GLY A 80 0.32 -0.95 -20.79
C GLY A 80 0.83 0.48 -20.89
N TYR A 81 0.45 1.36 -19.95
CA TYR A 81 0.82 2.76 -19.96
C TYR A 81 2.18 2.98 -19.31
N THR A 82 3.12 3.52 -20.07
CA THR A 82 4.47 3.89 -19.61
C THR A 82 4.52 5.31 -19.03
N GLU A 83 3.43 6.08 -19.14
CA GLU A 83 3.38 7.47 -18.72
C GLU A 83 3.49 7.63 -17.21
N GLU A 84 4.35 8.52 -16.79
CA GLU A 84 4.59 8.86 -15.38
C GLU A 84 3.28 9.25 -14.65
N GLU A 85 2.35 9.89 -15.35
CA GLU A 85 1.06 10.31 -14.82
C GLU A 85 0.18 9.13 -14.37
N ASN A 86 0.12 8.05 -15.15
CA ASN A 86 -0.68 6.88 -14.79
C ASN A 86 -0.05 6.08 -13.64
N ARG A 87 1.28 6.01 -13.56
CA ARG A 87 1.98 5.42 -12.42
C ARG A 87 1.75 6.24 -11.15
N VAL A 88 1.84 7.57 -11.25
CA VAL A 88 1.53 8.48 -10.15
C VAL A 88 0.06 8.32 -9.74
N ARG A 89 -0.86 8.23 -10.70
CA ARG A 89 -2.28 8.02 -10.45
C ARG A 89 -2.54 6.68 -9.71
N GLY A 90 -1.94 5.57 -10.15
CA GLY A 90 -2.08 4.27 -9.49
C GLY A 90 -1.65 4.30 -8.01
N LEU A 91 -0.51 4.91 -7.74
CA LEU A 91 -0.01 5.10 -6.38
C LEU A 91 -0.89 6.09 -5.58
N LEU A 92 -1.43 7.12 -6.24
CA LEU A 92 -2.36 8.08 -5.65
C LEU A 92 -3.68 7.43 -5.23
N LEU A 93 -4.15 6.43 -5.94
CA LEU A 93 -5.40 5.73 -5.68
C LEU A 93 -5.24 4.57 -4.68
N GLY A 94 -4.06 4.42 -4.09
CA GLY A 94 -3.80 3.46 -3.03
C GLY A 94 -3.17 2.14 -3.48
N GLY A 95 -2.69 2.04 -4.73
CA GLY A 95 -1.83 0.94 -5.18
C GLY A 95 -0.49 0.95 -4.46
N ASP A 96 0.08 -0.22 -4.23
CA ASP A 96 1.33 -0.38 -3.49
C ASP A 96 2.54 -0.50 -4.42
N ASP A 97 2.35 -0.93 -5.65
CA ASP A 97 3.38 -0.98 -6.69
C ASP A 97 2.75 -0.92 -8.08
N TYR A 98 3.61 -0.73 -9.10
CA TYR A 98 3.18 -0.56 -10.47
C TYR A 98 4.20 -1.20 -11.41
N VAL A 99 3.74 -2.06 -12.31
CA VAL A 99 4.55 -2.78 -13.29
C VAL A 99 4.04 -2.48 -14.68
N CYS A 100 4.92 -2.00 -15.56
CA CYS A 100 4.56 -1.72 -16.94
C CYS A 100 4.57 -3.00 -17.79
N LYS A 101 3.55 -3.20 -18.61
CA LYS A 101 3.52 -4.21 -19.67
C LYS A 101 4.36 -3.71 -20.88
N PRO A 102 5.22 -4.55 -21.51
CA PRO A 102 5.50 -5.94 -21.16
C PRO A 102 6.46 -6.04 -19.97
N TYR A 103 6.25 -7.03 -19.11
CA TYR A 103 7.05 -7.25 -17.91
C TYR A 103 7.71 -8.64 -17.91
N SER A 104 8.75 -8.78 -17.12
CA SER A 104 9.34 -10.07 -16.78
C SER A 104 8.57 -10.71 -15.61
N LEU A 105 8.17 -11.98 -15.73
CA LEU A 105 7.55 -12.74 -14.64
C LEU A 105 8.41 -12.74 -13.38
N LYS A 106 9.74 -12.73 -13.55
CA LYS A 106 10.68 -12.62 -12.44
C LYS A 106 10.63 -11.26 -11.75
N GLU A 107 10.49 -10.17 -12.51
CA GLU A 107 10.31 -8.83 -11.95
C GLU A 107 9.01 -8.75 -11.15
N LEU A 108 7.90 -9.22 -11.75
CA LEU A 108 6.60 -9.24 -11.07
C LEU A 108 6.65 -10.05 -9.76
N GLU A 109 7.28 -11.24 -9.77
CA GLU A 109 7.47 -12.06 -8.57
C GLU A 109 8.22 -11.30 -7.47
N LEU A 110 9.33 -10.64 -7.81
CA LEU A 110 10.13 -9.89 -6.84
C LEU A 110 9.34 -8.74 -6.20
N ARG A 111 8.53 -8.04 -6.98
CA ARG A 111 7.67 -6.98 -6.49
C ARG A 111 6.54 -7.50 -5.59
N VAL A 112 5.85 -8.55 -6.01
CA VAL A 112 4.84 -9.24 -5.19
C VAL A 112 5.45 -9.70 -3.86
N GLN A 113 6.64 -10.34 -3.90
CA GLN A 113 7.35 -10.73 -2.67
C GLN A 113 7.69 -9.55 -1.78
N ALA A 114 8.15 -8.44 -2.35
CA ALA A 114 8.49 -7.25 -1.59
C ALA A 114 7.26 -6.71 -0.86
N ARG A 115 6.10 -6.68 -1.53
CA ARG A 115 4.84 -6.19 -0.93
C ARG A 115 4.32 -7.13 0.15
N ILE A 116 4.33 -8.44 -0.07
CA ILE A 116 3.95 -9.43 0.94
C ILE A 116 4.86 -9.36 2.17
N ARG A 117 6.17 -9.17 1.99
CA ARG A 117 7.14 -9.07 3.10
C ARG A 117 7.00 -7.78 3.91
N SER A 118 6.63 -6.67 3.28
CA SER A 118 6.36 -5.41 3.99
C SER A 118 5.22 -5.57 5.00
N GLY A 119 4.24 -6.44 4.69
CA GLY A 119 3.17 -6.80 5.62
C GLY A 119 3.54 -7.87 6.66
N ARG A 120 4.71 -8.52 6.55
CA ARG A 120 5.14 -9.62 7.43
C ARG A 120 6.59 -9.42 7.90
N ALA A 121 6.83 -8.45 8.78
CA ALA A 121 8.13 -8.32 9.45
C ALA A 121 8.46 -9.57 10.29
N ALA A 122 9.75 -9.91 10.47
CA ALA A 122 10.26 -11.14 11.10
C ALA A 122 9.89 -11.35 12.60
N GLU A 123 9.36 -10.33 13.27
CA GLU A 123 8.49 -10.42 14.46
C GLU A 123 7.17 -9.78 14.09
N PRO A 124 6.00 -10.30 14.57
CA PRO A 124 4.75 -9.61 14.31
C PRO A 124 4.90 -8.17 14.80
N PRO A 125 4.80 -7.18 13.90
CA PRO A 125 5.04 -5.80 14.28
C PRO A 125 4.03 -5.45 15.37
N LYS A 126 4.54 -4.93 16.49
CA LYS A 126 3.72 -4.64 17.68
C LYS A 126 2.78 -3.49 17.39
N THR A 127 1.53 -3.61 17.82
CA THR A 127 0.64 -2.45 17.87
C THR A 127 1.30 -1.33 18.69
N LEU A 128 1.42 -0.15 18.10
CA LEU A 128 1.94 1.03 18.77
C LEU A 128 0.77 1.79 19.39
N VAL A 129 0.93 2.21 20.64
CA VAL A 129 -0.12 2.92 21.38
C VAL A 129 0.41 4.26 21.87
N TYR A 130 -0.31 5.34 21.52
CA TYR A 130 -0.01 6.71 21.87
C TYR A 130 -1.27 7.39 22.41
N GLY A 131 -1.46 7.35 23.72
CA GLY A 131 -2.71 7.81 24.34
C GLY A 131 -3.90 7.00 23.84
N SER A 132 -4.88 7.66 23.20
CA SER A 132 -6.03 7.00 22.59
C SER A 132 -5.79 6.50 21.16
N LEU A 133 -4.65 6.84 20.53
CA LEU A 133 -4.29 6.35 19.20
C LEU A 133 -3.61 4.99 19.31
N SER A 134 -4.11 3.99 18.60
CA SER A 134 -3.40 2.72 18.37
C SER A 134 -3.19 2.48 16.88
N ILE A 135 -1.99 2.02 16.51
CA ILE A 135 -1.58 1.74 15.13
C ILE A 135 -1.33 0.24 15.02
N CYS A 136 -2.23 -0.45 14.32
CA CYS A 136 -2.26 -1.91 14.25
C CYS A 136 -1.67 -2.42 12.92
N PRO A 137 -0.49 -3.09 12.95
CA PRO A 137 0.13 -3.61 11.74
C PRO A 137 -0.62 -4.78 11.09
N ALA A 138 -1.31 -5.59 11.89
CA ALA A 138 -2.01 -6.77 11.38
C ALA A 138 -3.15 -6.42 10.42
N SER A 139 -3.79 -5.25 10.62
CA SER A 139 -4.91 -4.75 9.80
C SER A 139 -4.54 -3.54 8.95
N CYS A 140 -3.28 -3.09 8.98
CA CYS A 140 -2.85 -1.82 8.38
C CYS A 140 -3.77 -0.66 8.75
N SER A 141 -4.18 -0.57 10.01
CA SER A 141 -5.15 0.40 10.51
C SER A 141 -4.62 1.25 11.65
N ALA A 142 -5.30 2.36 11.89
CA ALA A 142 -5.20 3.07 13.14
C ALA A 142 -6.60 3.25 13.76
N ASP A 143 -6.63 3.14 15.09
CA ASP A 143 -7.83 3.26 15.87
C ASP A 143 -7.66 4.44 16.84
N TYR A 144 -8.72 5.23 17.03
CA TYR A 144 -8.80 6.29 18.02
C TYR A 144 -10.19 6.26 18.64
N GLU A 145 -10.26 5.94 19.93
CA GLU A 145 -11.53 5.70 20.62
C GLU A 145 -12.38 4.63 19.89
N ASN A 146 -13.52 5.04 19.30
CA ASN A 146 -14.44 4.14 18.59
C ASN A 146 -14.39 4.32 17.05
N ARG A 147 -13.33 4.93 16.52
CA ARG A 147 -13.14 5.17 15.10
C ARG A 147 -11.93 4.38 14.60
N THR A 148 -12.05 3.81 13.42
CA THR A 148 -10.97 3.06 12.74
C THR A 148 -10.81 3.59 11.33
N VAL A 149 -9.56 3.76 10.89
CA VAL A 149 -9.23 4.00 9.48
C VAL A 149 -8.21 2.97 9.01
N VAL A 150 -8.37 2.54 7.75
CA VAL A 150 -7.45 1.60 7.10
C VAL A 150 -6.56 2.37 6.12
N PHE A 151 -5.29 2.01 6.09
CA PHE A 151 -4.28 2.59 5.21
C PHE A 151 -3.93 1.59 4.10
N SER A 152 -3.50 2.08 2.94
CA SER A 152 -2.76 1.23 2.00
C SER A 152 -1.43 0.81 2.60
N SER A 153 -0.81 -0.25 2.07
CA SER A 153 0.49 -0.72 2.58
C SER A 153 1.55 0.39 2.57
N TYR A 154 1.60 1.22 1.53
CA TYR A 154 2.53 2.36 1.48
C TYR A 154 2.25 3.43 2.52
N GLU A 155 0.99 3.81 2.69
CA GLU A 155 0.60 4.77 3.73
C GLU A 155 0.93 4.22 5.11
N PHE A 156 0.61 2.93 5.33
CA PHE A 156 0.86 2.27 6.60
C PHE A 156 2.35 2.15 6.89
N ASP A 157 3.16 1.71 5.93
CA ASP A 157 4.61 1.56 6.09
C ASP A 157 5.27 2.89 6.50
N VAL A 158 4.87 4.01 5.87
CA VAL A 158 5.36 5.34 6.22
C VAL A 158 4.88 5.77 7.60
N LEU A 159 3.59 5.63 7.89
CA LEU A 159 3.03 5.96 9.20
C LEU A 159 3.71 5.14 10.31
N TYR A 160 3.82 3.84 10.12
CA TYR A 160 4.39 2.92 11.10
C TYR A 160 5.88 3.17 11.32
N PHE A 161 6.63 3.45 10.24
CA PHE A 161 8.04 3.84 10.35
C PHE A 161 8.21 5.09 11.21
N LEU A 162 7.47 6.16 10.91
CA LEU A 162 7.55 7.41 11.68
C LEU A 162 7.08 7.23 13.13
N ALA A 163 6.00 6.47 13.32
CA ALA A 163 5.47 6.20 14.65
C ALA A 163 6.42 5.37 15.53
N ARG A 164 7.25 4.51 14.95
CA ARG A 164 8.30 3.79 15.70
C ARG A 164 9.44 4.68 16.20
N HIS A 165 9.55 5.90 15.69
CA HIS A 165 10.61 6.85 16.01
C HIS A 165 10.00 8.22 16.41
N PRO A 166 9.19 8.27 17.49
CA PRO A 166 8.48 9.48 17.86
C PRO A 166 9.47 10.59 18.24
N GLY A 167 9.23 11.80 17.72
CA GLY A 167 10.07 12.96 17.94
C GLY A 167 11.31 13.07 17.04
N GLU A 168 11.67 12.01 16.32
CA GLU A 168 12.77 12.05 15.38
C GLU A 168 12.33 12.64 14.04
N ILE A 169 13.21 13.46 13.44
CA ILE A 169 12.94 14.09 12.14
C ILE A 169 13.65 13.28 11.06
N PHE A 170 12.88 12.85 10.06
CA PHE A 170 13.39 12.12 8.90
C PHE A 170 13.22 12.92 7.62
N THR A 171 14.30 13.02 6.82
CA THR A 171 14.19 13.60 5.48
C THR A 171 13.37 12.70 4.56
N PRO A 172 12.82 13.24 3.45
CA PRO A 172 12.15 12.42 2.45
C PRO A 172 12.99 11.23 1.97
N GLU A 173 14.29 11.45 1.79
CA GLU A 173 15.25 10.43 1.38
C GLU A 173 15.36 9.31 2.42
N GLN A 174 15.54 9.66 3.69
CA GLN A 174 15.64 8.70 4.78
C GLN A 174 14.37 7.84 4.94
N ILE A 175 13.20 8.45 4.80
CA ILE A 175 11.93 7.72 4.83
C ILE A 175 11.87 6.76 3.65
N TYR A 176 12.24 7.23 2.47
CA TYR A 176 12.21 6.43 1.25
C TYR A 176 13.13 5.22 1.35
N ASP A 177 14.39 5.42 1.73
CA ASP A 177 15.38 4.35 1.88
C ASP A 177 14.98 3.34 2.95
N SER A 178 14.40 3.81 4.07
CA SER A 178 14.02 2.95 5.18
C SER A 178 12.79 2.10 4.87
N VAL A 179 11.81 2.68 4.18
CA VAL A 179 10.54 2.02 3.88
C VAL A 179 10.64 1.14 2.64
N TRP A 180 11.31 1.61 1.58
CA TRP A 180 11.28 0.92 0.27
C TRP A 180 12.60 0.33 -0.19
N LYS A 181 13.70 0.60 0.51
CA LYS A 181 15.06 0.08 0.21
C LYS A 181 15.46 0.25 -1.27
N ALA A 182 15.03 1.33 -1.88
CA ALA A 182 15.28 1.67 -3.27
C ALA A 182 15.78 3.13 -3.37
N PRO A 183 16.79 3.41 -4.23
CA PRO A 183 17.28 4.78 -4.38
C PRO A 183 16.20 5.69 -4.98
N ILE A 184 16.16 6.94 -4.49
CA ILE A 184 15.22 7.96 -4.96
C ILE A 184 15.55 8.35 -6.40
N ASN A 185 14.79 7.78 -7.33
CA ASN A 185 14.64 8.38 -8.65
C ASN A 185 13.21 8.91 -8.78
N LYS A 186 13.00 10.22 -8.56
CA LYS A 186 11.72 10.94 -8.70
C LYS A 186 10.65 10.73 -7.60
N GLY A 187 10.99 10.17 -6.42
CA GLY A 187 10.03 9.82 -5.36
C GLY A 187 9.56 10.98 -4.46
N GLN A 188 10.14 12.16 -4.50
CA GLN A 188 9.78 13.26 -3.57
C GLN A 188 8.31 13.69 -3.68
N LYS A 189 7.77 13.79 -4.89
CA LYS A 189 6.35 14.15 -5.10
C LYS A 189 5.40 13.07 -4.58
N SER A 190 5.76 11.79 -4.76
CA SER A 190 4.97 10.66 -4.27
C SER A 190 4.87 10.64 -2.74
N LEU A 191 5.96 10.92 -2.02
CA LEU A 191 5.95 10.95 -0.56
C LEU A 191 5.08 12.10 -0.01
N GLN A 192 5.12 13.29 -0.59
CA GLN A 192 4.25 14.41 -0.19
C GLN A 192 2.77 14.06 -0.29
N VAL A 193 2.39 13.35 -1.34
CA VAL A 193 1.01 12.89 -1.54
C VAL A 193 0.62 11.85 -0.50
N ILE A 194 1.50 10.87 -0.25
CA ILE A 194 1.30 9.85 0.79
C ILE A 194 1.12 10.53 2.16
N MET A 195 1.98 11.48 2.51
CA MET A 195 1.86 12.26 3.75
C MET A 195 0.53 13.02 3.85
N GLY A 196 0.07 13.61 2.74
CA GLY A 196 -1.24 14.29 2.70
C GLY A 196 -2.39 13.33 3.00
N ARG A 197 -2.34 12.11 2.47
CA ARG A 197 -3.36 11.08 2.70
C ARG A 197 -3.34 10.54 4.12
N ILE A 198 -2.15 10.24 4.66
CA ILE A 198 -2.00 9.80 6.04
C ILE A 198 -2.59 10.85 6.98
N ARG A 199 -2.24 12.13 6.79
CA ARG A 199 -2.79 13.23 7.60
C ARG A 199 -4.30 13.33 7.51
N LYS A 200 -4.85 13.22 6.29
CA LYS A 200 -6.31 13.25 6.08
C LYS A 200 -7.00 12.14 6.89
N LYS A 201 -6.50 10.92 6.82
CA LYS A 201 -7.05 9.77 7.56
C LYS A 201 -6.88 9.93 9.07
N LEU A 202 -5.74 10.41 9.55
CA LEU A 202 -5.54 10.70 10.98
C LEU A 202 -6.44 11.84 11.46
N TYR A 203 -6.68 12.85 10.63
CA TYR A 203 -7.63 13.93 10.93
C TYR A 203 -9.07 13.42 11.02
N GLU A 204 -9.47 12.44 10.21
CA GLU A 204 -10.79 11.78 10.30
C GLU A 204 -10.96 11.03 11.63
N LEU A 205 -9.85 10.53 12.23
CA LEU A 205 -9.86 9.91 13.56
C LEU A 205 -9.94 10.94 14.68
N CYS A 206 -9.03 11.92 14.66
CA CYS A 206 -8.90 12.95 15.67
C CYS A 206 -8.63 14.32 15.00
N PRO A 207 -9.67 15.15 14.76
CA PRO A 207 -9.49 16.47 14.12
C PRO A 207 -8.64 17.45 14.95
N GLU A 208 -8.53 17.23 16.26
CA GLU A 208 -7.75 18.08 17.16
C GLU A 208 -6.27 17.67 17.27
N CYS A 209 -5.92 16.53 16.65
CA CYS A 209 -4.59 15.95 16.76
C CYS A 209 -3.76 16.17 15.47
N ASP A 210 -2.48 16.48 15.64
CA ASP A 210 -1.50 16.59 14.54
C ASP A 210 -0.32 15.63 14.77
N TYR A 211 -0.57 14.35 14.53
CA TYR A 211 0.43 13.30 14.75
C TYR A 211 1.61 13.34 13.78
N ILE A 212 1.44 13.89 12.56
CA ILE A 212 2.51 13.98 11.56
C ILE A 212 2.80 15.42 11.21
N GLN A 213 3.90 15.93 11.71
CA GLN A 213 4.32 17.31 11.49
C GLN A 213 5.40 17.42 10.41
N THR A 214 5.38 18.55 9.69
CA THR A 214 6.48 18.94 8.80
C THR A 214 7.37 19.95 9.51
N LYS A 215 8.66 19.65 9.58
CA LYS A 215 9.68 20.66 9.95
C LYS A 215 10.29 21.20 8.67
N ARG A 216 10.03 22.47 8.41
CA ARG A 216 10.46 23.16 7.18
C ARG A 216 11.94 22.92 6.90
N TYR A 217 12.29 22.52 5.69
CA TYR A 217 13.64 22.17 5.21
C TYR A 217 14.32 21.00 5.91
N LYS A 218 13.66 20.32 6.88
CA LYS A 218 14.24 19.20 7.63
C LYS A 218 13.56 17.86 7.37
N GLY A 219 12.24 17.87 7.13
CA GLY A 219 11.51 16.62 6.87
C GLY A 219 10.25 16.47 7.71
N TYR A 220 9.94 15.24 8.08
CA TYR A 220 8.73 14.83 8.77
C TYR A 220 9.05 14.14 10.10
N LEU A 221 8.15 14.29 11.08
CA LEU A 221 8.24 13.57 12.34
C LEU A 221 6.85 13.12 12.80
N PHE A 222 6.84 12.08 13.63
CA PHE A 222 5.66 11.67 14.38
C PHE A 222 5.68 12.26 15.79
N VAL A 223 4.55 12.80 16.24
CA VAL A 223 4.39 13.40 17.56
C VAL A 223 3.46 12.51 18.38
N SER A 224 3.99 11.90 19.43
CA SER A 224 3.28 10.89 20.21
C SER A 224 2.08 11.39 21.00
N ASP A 225 2.03 12.66 21.37
CA ASP A 225 0.91 13.28 22.09
C ASP A 225 -0.11 13.97 21.16
N GLY A 226 0.17 13.95 19.83
CA GLY A 226 -0.71 14.54 18.83
C GLY A 226 -0.92 16.05 18.95
N LYS A 227 -0.10 16.75 19.75
CA LYS A 227 -0.28 18.20 19.92
C LYS A 227 0.14 18.96 18.67
N PRO A 228 -0.64 19.95 18.23
CA PRO A 228 -0.26 20.79 17.10
C PRO A 228 1.08 21.48 17.36
N ALA A 229 1.84 21.76 16.28
CA ALA A 229 3.07 22.52 16.37
C ALA A 229 2.76 23.94 16.85
N THR A 230 3.35 24.33 17.99
CA THR A 230 3.36 25.71 18.47
C THR A 230 4.22 26.59 17.59
#